data_a77fe37f195a7f2cf603a75b82bd2fba
#
_entry.id   a77fe37f195a7f2cf603a75b82bd2fba
#
_cell.length_a   1.000
_cell.length_b   1.000
_cell.length_c   1.000
_cell.angle_alpha   90.00
_cell.angle_beta   90.00
_cell.angle_gamma   90.00
#
_symmetry.space_group_name_H-M   'P 1'
#
loop_
_entity.id
_entity.type
_entity.pdbx_description
1 polymer ?
#
loop_
_entity_poly.entity_id
_entity_poly.type
_entity_poly.pdbx_seq_one_letter_code
_entity_poly.pdbx_strand_id
1 'polypeptide(L)'
;MKKAELVFIPAPGMSHLVSTVEVAKLLVDRDERLSITFLIMKLRSYSKIDSFIDSVSAASIRFRFIDLPEDEPDPNNPDNALFSFVETQKPYIKEEVSKLVSLSQSSPDSPTLVGLVLDMFCTPMIEVANEFGVPSYIFLTSGATLLGLLFHIQALHGEQKVDPMEFKDSGAELIVPCLANPYPVKVLPSFLLNKEGLSIALAQARRFRESNGIIVNTFEELESRAINSFSNGNTPPVYPVGPMLNLNRDVNSDGNDDIVSAGEIERGVRCLMELDNEKRERLKEMSGKSRKALESGGTSSTWLDRFIQDVVDHQP
;
A
#
# COMPACT_ATOMS: atom_id res chain seq x y z
N MET A 1 9.42 22.01 19.09
CA MET A 1 8.19 21.40 18.56
C MET A 1 8.14 19.97 19.05
N LYS A 2 6.97 19.47 19.44
CA LYS A 2 6.80 18.09 19.92
C LYS A 2 7.09 17.13 18.76
N LYS A 3 7.90 16.08 19.02
CA LYS A 3 8.19 15.05 18.02
C LYS A 3 6.97 14.15 17.85
N ALA A 4 6.76 13.68 16.63
CA ALA A 4 5.67 12.79 16.26
C ALA A 4 6.23 11.44 15.79
N GLU A 5 5.64 10.34 16.22
CA GLU A 5 6.03 8.99 15.82
C GLU A 5 4.91 8.31 15.04
N LEU A 6 5.24 7.77 13.88
CA LEU A 6 4.39 6.86 13.14
C LEU A 6 4.90 5.43 13.30
N VAL A 7 3.99 4.50 13.48
CA VAL A 7 4.30 3.07 13.47
C VAL A 7 3.89 2.48 12.14
N PHE A 8 4.84 1.89 11.44
CA PHE A 8 4.62 1.22 10.17
C PHE A 8 4.57 -0.30 10.36
N ILE A 9 3.56 -0.93 9.79
CA ILE A 9 3.34 -2.37 9.88
C ILE A 9 3.27 -2.92 8.44
N PRO A 10 4.43 -3.22 7.83
CA PRO A 10 4.47 -3.84 6.50
C PRO A 10 3.96 -5.28 6.55
N ALA A 11 3.32 -5.74 5.49
CA ALA A 11 3.05 -7.17 5.32
C ALA A 11 4.36 -7.95 5.23
N PRO A 12 4.39 -9.22 5.67
CA PRO A 12 5.57 -10.05 5.55
C PRO A 12 5.95 -10.25 4.07
N GLY A 13 7.17 -9.87 3.74
CA GLY A 13 7.72 -9.97 2.38
C GLY A 13 8.57 -8.78 2.00
N MET A 14 9.65 -9.05 1.26
CA MET A 14 10.65 -8.04 0.89
C MET A 14 10.04 -6.89 0.07
N SER A 15 9.14 -7.19 -0.88
CA SER A 15 8.54 -6.16 -1.74
C SER A 15 7.69 -5.15 -0.95
N HIS A 16 6.93 -5.64 0.04
CA HIS A 16 6.12 -4.79 0.91
C HIS A 16 6.99 -3.95 1.83
N LEU A 17 8.01 -4.56 2.46
CA LEU A 17 8.95 -3.85 3.33
C LEU A 17 9.69 -2.73 2.58
N VAL A 18 10.24 -3.03 1.39
CA VAL A 18 10.93 -2.03 0.57
C VAL A 18 10.02 -0.86 0.23
N SER A 19 8.80 -1.12 -0.25
CA SER A 19 7.85 -0.07 -0.59
C SER A 19 7.46 0.77 0.63
N THR A 20 7.29 0.13 1.78
CA THR A 20 6.96 0.81 3.04
C THR A 20 8.12 1.69 3.52
N VAL A 21 9.36 1.23 3.39
CA VAL A 21 10.55 2.03 3.72
C VAL A 21 10.69 3.23 2.79
N GLU A 22 10.40 3.09 1.51
CA GLU A 22 10.50 4.22 0.56
C GLU A 22 9.48 5.33 0.91
N VAL A 23 8.22 5.01 1.25
CA VAL A 23 7.28 6.04 1.70
C VAL A 23 7.71 6.66 3.03
N ALA A 24 8.26 5.86 3.95
CA ALA A 24 8.76 6.34 5.22
C ALA A 24 9.92 7.34 5.05
N LYS A 25 10.85 7.08 4.12
CA LYS A 25 11.93 8.02 3.76
C LYS A 25 11.36 9.36 3.28
N LEU A 26 10.40 9.33 2.36
CA LEU A 26 9.76 10.56 1.87
C LEU A 26 9.16 11.40 3.01
N LEU A 27 8.51 10.75 3.99
CA LEU A 27 7.91 11.42 5.13
C LEU A 27 8.95 12.06 6.04
N VAL A 28 9.99 11.33 6.44
CA VAL A 28 11.01 11.87 7.34
C VAL A 28 11.90 12.92 6.66
N ASP A 29 12.15 12.80 5.36
CA ASP A 29 12.90 13.81 4.61
C ASP A 29 12.10 15.11 4.46
N ARG A 30 10.78 15.03 4.48
CA ARG A 30 9.88 16.17 4.35
C ARG A 30 9.64 16.90 5.66
N ASP A 31 9.57 16.18 6.78
CA ASP A 31 9.31 16.77 8.10
C ASP A 31 10.26 16.21 9.16
N GLU A 32 11.09 17.10 9.73
CA GLU A 32 12.09 16.74 10.75
C GLU A 32 11.48 16.33 12.10
N ARG A 33 10.21 16.61 12.33
CA ARG A 33 9.48 16.21 13.55
C ARG A 33 9.15 14.74 13.57
N LEU A 34 9.07 14.09 12.39
CA LEU A 34 8.68 12.71 12.25
C LEU A 34 9.81 11.73 12.58
N SER A 35 9.48 10.71 13.34
CA SER A 35 10.24 9.48 13.51
C SER A 35 9.36 8.29 13.19
N ILE A 36 9.96 7.20 12.75
CA ILE A 36 9.20 6.02 12.31
C ILE A 36 9.72 4.76 12.97
N THR A 37 8.81 4.01 13.57
CA THR A 37 9.06 2.66 14.07
C THR A 37 8.39 1.65 13.15
N PHE A 38 9.17 0.67 12.68
CA PHE A 38 8.67 -0.46 11.90
C PHE A 38 8.49 -1.68 12.81
N LEU A 39 7.31 -2.28 12.80
CA LEU A 39 7.06 -3.58 13.44
C LEU A 39 7.15 -4.65 12.35
N ILE A 40 8.20 -5.46 12.42
CA ILE A 40 8.56 -6.39 11.36
C ILE A 40 8.05 -7.79 11.69
N MET A 41 7.12 -8.27 10.89
CA MET A 41 6.65 -9.65 10.91
C MET A 41 7.61 -10.51 10.10
N LYS A 42 8.26 -11.49 10.74
CA LYS A 42 9.23 -12.38 10.09
C LYS A 42 8.64 -13.76 9.84
N LEU A 43 8.71 -14.18 8.58
CA LEU A 43 8.53 -15.57 8.19
C LEU A 43 9.89 -16.25 8.20
N ARG A 44 10.02 -17.44 8.77
CA ARG A 44 11.30 -18.19 8.85
C ARG A 44 12.01 -18.38 7.51
N SER A 45 11.26 -18.38 6.42
CA SER A 45 11.79 -18.56 5.05
C SER A 45 12.50 -17.33 4.46
N TYR A 46 12.47 -16.15 5.12
CA TYR A 46 12.97 -14.89 4.54
C TYR A 46 14.30 -14.42 5.16
N SER A 47 15.42 -15.03 4.77
CA SER A 47 16.77 -14.69 5.29
C SER A 47 17.33 -13.33 4.81
N LYS A 48 16.77 -12.71 3.77
CA LYS A 48 17.31 -11.47 3.19
C LYS A 48 16.79 -10.18 3.85
N ILE A 49 15.82 -10.27 4.75
CA ILE A 49 15.19 -9.10 5.39
C ILE A 49 16.19 -8.41 6.31
N ASP A 50 16.97 -9.14 7.07
CA ASP A 50 17.89 -8.59 8.07
C ASP A 50 18.96 -7.68 7.43
N SER A 51 19.60 -8.14 6.34
CA SER A 51 20.60 -7.33 5.64
C SER A 51 20.03 -6.04 5.04
N PHE A 52 18.77 -6.05 4.61
CA PHE A 52 18.08 -4.86 4.16
C PHE A 52 17.80 -3.90 5.32
N ILE A 53 17.29 -4.41 6.44
CA ILE A 53 17.04 -3.62 7.66
C ILE A 53 18.31 -2.97 8.17
N ASP A 54 19.43 -3.71 8.23
CA ASP A 54 20.74 -3.18 8.65
C ASP A 54 21.19 -2.02 7.76
N SER A 55 21.03 -2.15 6.44
CA SER A 55 21.39 -1.10 5.49
C SER A 55 20.55 0.17 5.66
N VAL A 56 19.25 0.02 5.93
CA VAL A 56 18.33 1.15 6.13
C VAL A 56 18.55 1.79 7.49
N SER A 57 18.77 1.01 8.54
CA SER A 57 19.04 1.50 9.89
C SER A 57 20.33 2.34 9.96
N ALA A 58 21.35 1.92 9.21
CA ALA A 58 22.60 2.69 9.09
C ALA A 58 22.42 4.04 8.36
N ALA A 59 21.41 4.16 7.51
CA ALA A 59 21.14 5.35 6.70
C ALA A 59 20.32 6.43 7.44
N SER A 60 19.56 6.09 8.48
CA SER A 60 18.71 7.05 9.18
C SER A 60 18.52 6.73 10.65
N ILE A 61 18.89 7.67 11.53
CA ILE A 61 18.66 7.61 12.98
C ILE A 61 17.19 7.81 13.38
N ARG A 62 16.34 8.21 12.44
CA ARG A 62 14.90 8.42 12.67
C ARG A 62 14.07 7.17 12.42
N PHE A 63 14.71 6.08 12.00
CA PHE A 63 14.08 4.78 11.82
C PHE A 63 14.47 3.84 12.95
N ARG A 64 13.46 3.16 13.48
CA ARG A 64 13.62 2.08 14.46
C ARG A 64 12.90 0.85 13.94
N PHE A 65 13.57 -0.28 13.95
CA PHE A 65 12.99 -1.57 13.58
C PHE A 65 12.83 -2.43 14.84
N ILE A 66 11.68 -3.00 15.00
CA ILE A 66 11.32 -3.94 16.08
C ILE A 66 10.89 -5.23 15.43
N ASP A 67 11.67 -6.28 15.63
CA ASP A 67 11.33 -7.61 15.16
C ASP A 67 10.26 -8.22 16.07
N LEU A 68 9.18 -8.67 15.45
CA LEU A 68 8.17 -9.47 16.14
C LEU A 68 8.60 -10.93 16.18
N PRO A 69 8.05 -11.74 17.10
CA PRO A 69 8.35 -13.17 17.15
C PRO A 69 8.13 -13.85 15.79
N GLU A 70 9.11 -14.68 15.39
CA GLU A 70 8.99 -15.48 14.18
C GLU A 70 7.88 -16.52 14.32
N ASP A 71 7.08 -16.64 13.28
CA ASP A 71 6.02 -17.64 13.18
C ASP A 71 5.94 -18.16 11.73
N GLU A 72 5.13 -19.18 11.52
CA GLU A 72 4.89 -19.74 10.19
C GLU A 72 3.40 -19.71 9.89
N PRO A 73 3.03 -19.50 8.61
CA PRO A 73 1.65 -19.63 8.17
C PRO A 73 1.14 -21.05 8.42
N ASP A 74 -0.16 -21.20 8.71
CA ASP A 74 -0.79 -22.51 8.88
C ASP A 74 -0.68 -23.31 7.56
N PRO A 75 0.06 -24.42 7.53
CA PRO A 75 0.24 -25.24 6.34
C PRO A 75 -1.06 -25.89 5.86
N ASN A 76 -2.07 -25.98 6.73
CA ASN A 76 -3.38 -26.57 6.37
C ASN A 76 -4.32 -25.58 5.68
N ASN A 77 -3.94 -24.28 5.60
CA ASN A 77 -4.74 -23.24 4.96
C ASN A 77 -3.88 -22.38 4.01
N PRO A 78 -3.34 -22.96 2.92
CA PRO A 78 -2.42 -22.27 2.04
C PRO A 78 -3.06 -21.04 1.33
N ASP A 79 -4.34 -21.11 1.00
CA ASP A 79 -5.05 -20.05 0.26
C ASP A 79 -5.26 -18.78 1.10
N ASN A 80 -5.28 -18.91 2.43
CA ASN A 80 -5.43 -17.80 3.37
C ASN A 80 -4.21 -17.63 4.30
N ALA A 81 -3.08 -18.22 3.93
CA ALA A 81 -1.89 -18.32 4.78
C ALA A 81 -1.38 -16.96 5.25
N LEU A 82 -1.34 -15.96 4.35
CA LEU A 82 -0.87 -14.61 4.67
C LEU A 82 -1.78 -13.92 5.71
N PHE A 83 -3.09 -13.95 5.49
CA PHE A 83 -4.03 -13.28 6.40
C PHE A 83 -4.10 -13.97 7.76
N SER A 84 -4.09 -15.30 7.77
CA SER A 84 -4.02 -16.10 9.00
C SER A 84 -2.76 -15.77 9.78
N PHE A 85 -1.61 -15.69 9.12
CA PHE A 85 -0.35 -15.30 9.74
C PHE A 85 -0.41 -13.87 10.32
N VAL A 86 -0.93 -12.91 9.57
CA VAL A 86 -1.07 -11.52 10.06
C VAL A 86 -1.95 -11.48 11.32
N GLU A 87 -3.03 -12.25 11.37
CA GLU A 87 -3.88 -12.34 12.58
C GLU A 87 -3.12 -12.91 13.78
N THR A 88 -2.24 -13.90 13.61
CA THR A 88 -1.44 -14.45 14.73
C THR A 88 -0.49 -13.41 15.32
N GLN A 89 -0.05 -12.43 14.54
CA GLN A 89 0.85 -11.37 14.99
C GLN A 89 0.17 -10.25 15.80
N LYS A 90 -1.15 -10.18 15.79
CA LYS A 90 -1.93 -9.12 16.44
C LYS A 90 -1.63 -8.94 17.94
N PRO A 91 -1.49 -10.00 18.77
CA PRO A 91 -1.13 -9.84 20.17
C PRO A 91 0.24 -9.17 20.39
N TYR A 92 1.23 -9.50 19.57
CA TYR A 92 2.58 -8.94 19.65
C TYR A 92 2.59 -7.47 19.23
N ILE A 93 1.88 -7.15 18.13
CA ILE A 93 1.71 -5.75 17.68
C ILE A 93 1.00 -4.92 18.75
N LYS A 94 -0.05 -5.45 19.36
CA LYS A 94 -0.76 -4.80 20.47
C LYS A 94 0.17 -4.51 21.65
N GLU A 95 1.04 -5.45 22.01
CA GLU A 95 2.01 -5.27 23.08
C GLU A 95 2.99 -4.13 22.76
N GLU A 96 3.56 -4.09 21.55
CA GLU A 96 4.49 -3.05 21.15
C GLU A 96 3.81 -1.67 21.06
N VAL A 97 2.61 -1.59 20.49
CA VAL A 97 1.82 -0.34 20.44
C VAL A 97 1.52 0.15 21.87
N SER A 98 1.17 -0.74 22.80
CA SER A 98 0.94 -0.39 24.22
C SER A 98 2.18 0.22 24.87
N LYS A 99 3.38 -0.34 24.59
CA LYS A 99 4.65 0.21 25.08
C LYS A 99 4.88 1.61 24.53
N LEU A 100 4.64 1.83 23.24
CA LEU A 100 4.83 3.13 22.59
C LEU A 100 3.86 4.20 23.12
N VAL A 101 2.59 3.85 23.30
CA VAL A 101 1.60 4.75 23.92
C VAL A 101 2.01 5.11 25.34
N SER A 102 2.45 4.14 26.15
CA SER A 102 2.89 4.38 27.52
C SER A 102 4.13 5.27 27.59
N LEU A 103 5.09 5.08 26.68
CA LEU A 103 6.29 5.93 26.58
C LEU A 103 5.92 7.36 26.18
N SER A 104 5.01 7.54 25.24
CA SER A 104 4.51 8.86 24.81
C SER A 104 3.87 9.66 25.94
N GLN A 105 3.25 8.96 26.92
CA GLN A 105 2.58 9.58 28.07
C GLN A 105 3.54 9.83 29.23
N SER A 106 4.62 9.08 29.35
CA SER A 106 5.51 9.09 30.53
C SER A 106 6.56 10.20 30.52
N SER A 107 6.87 10.79 29.36
CA SER A 107 7.88 11.84 29.24
C SER A 107 7.48 12.92 28.21
N PRO A 108 7.59 14.23 28.61
CA PRO A 108 7.34 15.35 27.66
C PRO A 108 8.27 15.36 26.45
N ASP A 109 9.45 14.74 26.58
CA ASP A 109 10.46 14.67 25.52
C ASP A 109 10.27 13.48 24.57
N SER A 110 9.43 12.52 24.95
CA SER A 110 9.10 11.36 24.08
C SER A 110 8.24 11.77 22.91
N PRO A 111 8.46 11.18 21.73
CA PRO A 111 7.58 11.41 20.58
C PRO A 111 6.15 10.98 20.91
N THR A 112 5.19 11.73 20.40
CA THR A 112 3.78 11.32 20.49
C THR A 112 3.48 10.34 19.38
N LEU A 113 2.89 9.18 19.71
CA LEU A 113 2.37 8.26 18.69
C LEU A 113 1.15 8.90 18.01
N VAL A 114 1.30 9.24 16.72
CA VAL A 114 0.30 9.99 15.96
C VAL A 114 -0.46 9.14 14.94
N GLY A 115 -0.03 7.91 14.70
CA GLY A 115 -0.74 7.00 13.79
C GLY A 115 -0.04 5.68 13.55
N LEU A 116 -0.83 4.70 13.11
CA LEU A 116 -0.36 3.43 12.57
C LEU A 116 -0.53 3.46 11.05
N VAL A 117 0.52 3.18 10.29
CA VAL A 117 0.47 3.00 8.83
C VAL A 117 0.55 1.50 8.54
N LEU A 118 -0.54 0.96 8.04
CA LEU A 118 -0.77 -0.45 7.85
C LEU A 118 -0.64 -0.81 6.36
N ASP A 119 0.17 -1.79 6.04
CA ASP A 119 0.11 -2.38 4.70
C ASP A 119 -1.32 -2.86 4.39
N MET A 120 -1.69 -2.88 3.12
CA MET A 120 -3.03 -3.28 2.67
C MET A 120 -3.47 -4.66 3.17
N PHE A 121 -2.53 -5.55 3.50
CA PHE A 121 -2.82 -6.87 4.05
C PHE A 121 -2.85 -6.90 5.59
N CYS A 122 -2.48 -5.80 6.25
CA CYS A 122 -2.44 -5.68 7.71
C CYS A 122 -3.68 -5.02 8.30
N THR A 123 -4.81 -5.03 7.59
CA THR A 123 -6.07 -4.41 8.03
C THR A 123 -6.62 -4.91 9.39
N PRO A 124 -6.34 -6.13 9.87
CA PRO A 124 -6.72 -6.55 11.23
C PRO A 124 -6.15 -5.64 12.33
N MET A 125 -5.05 -4.93 12.05
CA MET A 125 -4.40 -4.03 13.00
C MET A 125 -5.16 -2.70 13.21
N ILE A 126 -6.17 -2.40 12.39
CA ILE A 126 -7.12 -1.29 12.62
C ILE A 126 -7.78 -1.46 14.00
N GLU A 127 -8.09 -2.70 14.42
CA GLU A 127 -8.67 -2.96 15.73
C GLU A 127 -7.69 -2.59 16.86
N VAL A 128 -6.41 -2.85 16.68
CA VAL A 128 -5.37 -2.44 17.64
C VAL A 128 -5.29 -0.91 17.71
N ALA A 129 -5.28 -0.22 16.56
CA ALA A 129 -5.29 1.24 16.53
C ALA A 129 -6.50 1.80 17.28
N ASN A 130 -7.69 1.29 17.01
CA ASN A 130 -8.94 1.71 17.65
C ASN A 130 -8.93 1.50 19.17
N GLU A 131 -8.36 0.38 19.64
CA GLU A 131 -8.27 0.07 21.08
C GLU A 131 -7.43 1.11 21.85
N PHE A 132 -6.38 1.64 21.21
CA PHE A 132 -5.53 2.67 21.82
C PHE A 132 -5.93 4.10 21.43
N GLY A 133 -7.01 4.29 20.67
CA GLY A 133 -7.45 5.60 20.19
C GLY A 133 -6.44 6.27 19.25
N VAL A 134 -5.63 5.48 18.54
CA VAL A 134 -4.60 5.96 17.61
C VAL A 134 -5.17 5.90 16.18
N PRO A 135 -5.04 6.96 15.37
CA PRO A 135 -5.46 6.92 13.96
C PRO A 135 -4.76 5.80 13.18
N SER A 136 -5.46 5.18 12.25
CA SER A 136 -4.88 4.17 11.34
C SER A 136 -4.98 4.62 9.88
N TYR A 137 -3.93 4.42 9.13
CA TYR A 137 -3.81 4.74 7.70
C TYR A 137 -3.45 3.48 6.94
N ILE A 138 -4.06 3.27 5.78
CA ILE A 138 -3.70 2.13 4.93
C ILE A 138 -2.65 2.58 3.92
N PHE A 139 -1.59 1.82 3.76
CA PHE A 139 -0.67 1.95 2.65
C PHE A 139 -0.99 0.89 1.60
N LEU A 140 -1.58 1.35 0.50
CA LEU A 140 -1.85 0.53 -0.68
C LEU A 140 -0.64 0.61 -1.61
N THR A 141 0.15 -0.46 -1.69
CA THR A 141 1.33 -0.55 -2.56
C THR A 141 0.99 -0.55 -4.05
N SER A 142 -0.30 -0.56 -4.39
CA SER A 142 -0.85 -0.51 -5.74
C SER A 142 -1.44 0.88 -6.06
N GLY A 143 -1.95 1.04 -7.30
CA GLY A 143 -2.54 2.30 -7.76
C GLY A 143 -3.98 2.55 -7.29
N ALA A 144 -4.44 3.77 -7.52
CA ALA A 144 -5.78 4.24 -7.17
C ALA A 144 -6.89 3.48 -7.93
N THR A 145 -6.61 3.00 -9.13
CA THR A 145 -7.57 2.21 -9.93
C THR A 145 -7.93 0.89 -9.25
N LEU A 146 -6.96 0.19 -8.64
CA LEU A 146 -7.26 -1.03 -7.87
C LEU A 146 -8.14 -0.71 -6.66
N LEU A 147 -7.84 0.36 -5.93
CA LEU A 147 -8.67 0.81 -4.80
C LEU A 147 -10.12 1.07 -5.24
N GLY A 148 -10.29 1.81 -6.33
CA GLY A 148 -11.61 2.11 -6.89
C GLY A 148 -12.36 0.87 -7.34
N LEU A 149 -11.66 -0.10 -7.94
CA LEU A 149 -12.23 -1.39 -8.31
C LEU A 149 -12.71 -2.17 -7.08
N LEU A 150 -11.88 -2.26 -6.04
CA LEU A 150 -12.24 -2.96 -4.79
C LEU A 150 -13.47 -2.33 -4.13
N PHE A 151 -13.53 -1.01 -4.04
CA PHE A 151 -14.70 -0.32 -3.50
C PHE A 151 -15.95 -0.50 -4.36
N HIS A 152 -15.80 -0.51 -5.69
CA HIS A 152 -16.92 -0.77 -6.59
C HIS A 152 -17.47 -2.19 -6.44
N ILE A 153 -16.61 -3.20 -6.43
CA ILE A 153 -16.99 -4.61 -6.23
C ILE A 153 -17.67 -4.79 -4.86
N GLN A 154 -17.15 -4.12 -3.82
CA GLN A 154 -17.73 -4.17 -2.48
C GLN A 154 -19.14 -3.54 -2.46
N ALA A 155 -19.35 -2.43 -3.16
CA ALA A 155 -20.66 -1.80 -3.28
C ALA A 155 -21.65 -2.66 -4.09
N LEU A 156 -21.22 -3.23 -5.22
CA LEU A 156 -22.03 -4.17 -6.02
C LEU A 156 -22.52 -5.33 -5.16
N HIS A 157 -21.61 -5.98 -4.46
CA HIS A 157 -21.93 -7.16 -3.64
C HIS A 157 -22.77 -6.80 -2.41
N GLY A 158 -22.37 -5.72 -1.69
CA GLY A 158 -23.01 -5.33 -0.44
C GLY A 158 -24.37 -4.66 -0.62
N GLU A 159 -24.48 -3.69 -1.53
CA GLU A 159 -25.64 -2.83 -1.70
C GLU A 159 -26.61 -3.35 -2.77
N GLN A 160 -26.06 -3.78 -3.91
CA GLN A 160 -26.87 -4.22 -5.06
C GLN A 160 -27.14 -5.72 -5.07
N LYS A 161 -26.48 -6.48 -4.17
CA LYS A 161 -26.59 -7.96 -4.09
C LYS A 161 -26.19 -8.67 -5.39
N VAL A 162 -25.29 -8.07 -6.15
CA VAL A 162 -24.73 -8.63 -7.38
C VAL A 162 -23.42 -9.33 -7.03
N ASP A 163 -23.33 -10.63 -7.35
CA ASP A 163 -22.09 -11.39 -7.23
C ASP A 163 -21.30 -11.30 -8.55
N PRO A 164 -20.12 -10.67 -8.56
CA PRO A 164 -19.30 -10.57 -9.77
C PRO A 164 -18.93 -11.93 -10.37
N MET A 165 -18.92 -12.98 -9.57
CA MET A 165 -18.65 -14.35 -10.05
C MET A 165 -19.72 -14.91 -10.97
N GLU A 166 -20.97 -14.45 -10.88
CA GLU A 166 -22.05 -14.86 -11.79
C GLU A 166 -21.77 -14.49 -13.25
N PHE A 167 -20.90 -13.50 -13.46
CA PHE A 167 -20.55 -13.00 -14.79
C PHE A 167 -19.19 -13.52 -15.30
N LYS A 168 -18.49 -14.36 -14.53
CA LYS A 168 -17.13 -14.82 -14.82
C LYS A 168 -16.95 -15.36 -16.24
N ASP A 169 -17.90 -16.21 -16.67
CA ASP A 169 -17.87 -16.87 -17.98
C ASP A 169 -18.75 -16.18 -19.04
N SER A 170 -19.23 -14.98 -18.72
CA SER A 170 -20.05 -14.17 -19.60
C SER A 170 -19.19 -13.12 -20.36
N GLY A 171 -19.76 -12.55 -21.42
CA GLY A 171 -19.20 -11.36 -22.08
C GLY A 171 -19.52 -10.05 -21.35
N ALA A 172 -19.91 -10.08 -20.07
CA ALA A 172 -20.32 -8.90 -19.33
C ALA A 172 -19.17 -7.93 -19.10
N GLU A 173 -19.52 -6.66 -19.03
CA GLU A 173 -18.63 -5.56 -18.71
C GLU A 173 -19.14 -4.81 -17.49
N LEU A 174 -18.22 -4.42 -16.60
CA LEU A 174 -18.51 -3.60 -15.44
C LEU A 174 -18.27 -2.11 -15.77
N ILE A 175 -19.22 -1.28 -15.40
CA ILE A 175 -19.04 0.19 -15.44
C ILE A 175 -18.49 0.61 -14.09
N VAL A 176 -17.16 0.72 -14.02
CA VAL A 176 -16.46 1.09 -12.79
C VAL A 176 -16.19 2.60 -12.80
N PRO A 177 -16.64 3.38 -11.82
CA PRO A 177 -16.52 4.86 -11.84
C PRO A 177 -15.08 5.37 -12.03
N CYS A 178 -14.10 4.66 -11.46
CA CYS A 178 -12.69 5.01 -11.57
C CYS A 178 -12.05 4.70 -12.94
N LEU A 179 -12.74 3.98 -13.82
CA LEU A 179 -12.27 3.63 -15.16
C LEU A 179 -12.94 4.46 -16.25
N ALA A 180 -12.21 4.73 -17.33
CA ALA A 180 -12.73 5.49 -18.46
C ALA A 180 -13.63 4.65 -19.37
N ASN A 181 -13.33 3.35 -19.48
CA ASN A 181 -14.04 2.42 -20.35
C ASN A 181 -14.69 1.32 -19.52
N PRO A 182 -15.77 0.68 -20.02
CA PRO A 182 -16.29 -0.54 -19.43
C PRO A 182 -15.18 -1.59 -19.27
N TYR A 183 -15.22 -2.32 -18.17
CA TYR A 183 -14.18 -3.27 -17.80
C TYR A 183 -14.68 -4.70 -17.98
N PRO A 184 -14.14 -5.48 -18.92
CA PRO A 184 -14.60 -6.84 -19.14
C PRO A 184 -14.34 -7.72 -17.93
N VAL A 185 -15.35 -8.43 -17.44
CA VAL A 185 -15.25 -9.28 -16.24
C VAL A 185 -14.14 -10.33 -16.37
N LYS A 186 -13.93 -10.88 -17.55
CA LYS A 186 -12.91 -11.90 -17.83
C LYS A 186 -11.46 -11.44 -17.60
N VAL A 187 -11.20 -10.11 -17.51
CA VAL A 187 -9.87 -9.56 -17.23
C VAL A 187 -9.75 -9.01 -15.81
N LEU A 188 -10.73 -9.26 -14.94
CA LEU A 188 -10.59 -8.99 -13.52
C LEU A 188 -9.39 -9.75 -12.94
N PRO A 189 -8.72 -9.20 -11.93
CA PRO A 189 -7.70 -9.92 -11.18
C PRO A 189 -8.20 -11.29 -10.74
N SER A 190 -7.39 -12.33 -10.92
CA SER A 190 -7.78 -13.73 -10.70
C SER A 190 -8.34 -13.99 -9.29
N PHE A 191 -7.87 -13.29 -8.28
CA PHE A 191 -8.38 -13.39 -6.92
C PHE A 191 -9.83 -12.92 -6.79
N LEU A 192 -10.31 -12.00 -7.63
CA LEU A 192 -11.72 -11.59 -7.67
C LEU A 192 -12.62 -12.58 -8.43
N LEU A 193 -12.02 -13.53 -9.14
CA LEU A 193 -12.72 -14.55 -9.92
C LEU A 193 -12.77 -15.92 -9.22
N ASN A 194 -12.45 -15.97 -7.92
CA ASN A 194 -12.63 -17.14 -7.07
C ASN A 194 -13.28 -16.73 -5.74
N LYS A 195 -14.01 -17.65 -5.12
CA LYS A 195 -14.86 -17.37 -3.96
C LYS A 195 -14.07 -16.87 -2.74
N GLU A 196 -12.91 -17.48 -2.48
CA GLU A 196 -12.08 -17.15 -1.31
C GLU A 196 -11.44 -15.78 -1.48
N GLY A 197 -10.78 -15.55 -2.62
CA GLY A 197 -10.14 -14.26 -2.91
C GLY A 197 -11.15 -13.11 -2.98
N LEU A 198 -12.35 -13.34 -3.54
CA LEU A 198 -13.42 -12.35 -3.53
C LEU A 198 -13.86 -12.03 -2.08
N SER A 199 -14.05 -13.06 -1.25
CA SER A 199 -14.41 -12.85 0.16
C SER A 199 -13.38 -12.01 0.90
N ILE A 200 -12.08 -12.29 0.70
CA ILE A 200 -10.97 -11.53 1.27
C ILE A 200 -10.99 -10.08 0.76
N ALA A 201 -11.13 -9.89 -0.55
CA ALA A 201 -11.17 -8.56 -1.15
C ALA A 201 -12.33 -7.70 -0.63
N LEU A 202 -13.51 -8.31 -0.46
CA LEU A 202 -14.68 -7.64 0.11
C LEU A 202 -14.45 -7.26 1.58
N ALA A 203 -13.82 -8.13 2.37
CA ALA A 203 -13.48 -7.84 3.76
C ALA A 203 -12.46 -6.70 3.83
N GLN A 204 -11.41 -6.73 3.01
CA GLN A 204 -10.40 -5.67 2.95
C GLN A 204 -10.99 -4.32 2.53
N ALA A 205 -11.84 -4.30 1.49
CA ALA A 205 -12.47 -3.06 1.05
C ALA A 205 -13.35 -2.41 2.14
N ARG A 206 -14.02 -3.22 2.98
CA ARG A 206 -14.73 -2.72 4.17
C ARG A 206 -13.75 -2.12 5.18
N ARG A 207 -12.68 -2.83 5.50
CA ARG A 207 -11.65 -2.36 6.45
C ARG A 207 -10.96 -1.09 5.97
N PHE A 208 -10.69 -0.95 4.67
CA PHE A 208 -10.12 0.29 4.12
C PHE A 208 -11.02 1.50 4.41
N ARG A 209 -12.35 1.34 4.41
CA ARG A 209 -13.29 2.41 4.76
C ARG A 209 -13.30 2.79 6.24
N GLU A 210 -12.81 1.92 7.11
CA GLU A 210 -12.71 2.15 8.55
C GLU A 210 -11.45 2.95 8.93
N SER A 211 -10.49 3.10 8.01
CA SER A 211 -9.24 3.81 8.25
C SER A 211 -9.44 5.33 8.22
N ASN A 212 -8.50 6.06 8.80
CA ASN A 212 -8.46 7.53 8.78
C ASN A 212 -7.95 8.11 7.45
N GLY A 213 -7.36 7.28 6.59
CA GLY A 213 -6.90 7.66 5.27
C GLY A 213 -6.16 6.54 4.54
N ILE A 214 -5.97 6.71 3.24
CA ILE A 214 -5.35 5.71 2.38
C ILE A 214 -4.24 6.35 1.56
N ILE A 215 -3.02 5.91 1.77
CA ILE A 215 -1.84 6.30 1.00
C ILE A 215 -1.76 5.35 -0.21
N VAL A 216 -1.67 5.90 -1.42
CA VAL A 216 -1.57 5.09 -2.65
C VAL A 216 -0.29 5.40 -3.41
N ASN A 217 0.35 4.34 -3.95
CA ASN A 217 1.56 4.48 -4.75
C ASN A 217 1.22 4.83 -6.21
N THR A 218 0.71 6.02 -6.41
CA THR A 218 0.41 6.58 -7.73
C THR A 218 0.56 8.10 -7.71
N PHE A 219 0.37 8.75 -8.85
CA PHE A 219 0.36 10.21 -8.96
C PHE A 219 -0.83 10.68 -9.81
N GLU A 220 -1.24 11.92 -9.58
CA GLU A 220 -2.51 12.44 -10.11
C GLU A 220 -2.58 12.42 -11.64
N GLU A 221 -1.48 12.72 -12.31
CA GLU A 221 -1.41 12.77 -13.77
C GLU A 221 -1.50 11.39 -14.43
N LEU A 222 -1.24 10.31 -13.68
CA LEU A 222 -1.37 8.93 -14.15
C LEU A 222 -2.81 8.42 -13.99
N GLU A 223 -3.41 8.64 -12.83
CA GLU A 223 -4.69 8.06 -12.44
C GLU A 223 -5.72 9.12 -12.00
N SER A 224 -5.73 10.30 -12.66
CA SER A 224 -6.61 11.42 -12.32
C SER A 224 -8.09 11.03 -12.16
N ARG A 225 -8.60 10.18 -13.06
CA ARG A 225 -9.99 9.73 -12.99
C ARG A 225 -10.27 8.90 -11.74
N ALA A 226 -9.38 7.99 -11.39
CA ALA A 226 -9.51 7.16 -10.21
C ALA A 226 -9.45 8.01 -8.93
N ILE A 227 -8.46 8.91 -8.85
CA ILE A 227 -8.28 9.81 -7.71
C ILE A 227 -9.52 10.71 -7.54
N ASN A 228 -10.00 11.32 -8.61
CA ASN A 228 -11.19 12.17 -8.58
C ASN A 228 -12.47 11.40 -8.18
N SER A 229 -12.55 10.10 -8.44
CA SER A 229 -13.70 9.28 -8.05
C SER A 229 -13.88 9.15 -6.53
N PHE A 230 -12.84 9.42 -5.75
CA PHE A 230 -12.88 9.39 -4.28
C PHE A 230 -13.32 10.72 -3.64
N SER A 231 -13.50 11.78 -4.44
CA SER A 231 -13.84 13.12 -3.92
C SER A 231 -15.30 13.27 -3.47
N ASN A 232 -16.10 12.21 -3.52
CA ASN A 232 -17.53 12.22 -3.18
C ASN A 232 -17.83 12.13 -1.67
N GLY A 233 -16.81 12.04 -0.82
CA GLY A 233 -16.96 11.95 0.65
C GLY A 233 -17.40 10.59 1.19
N ASN A 234 -17.54 9.57 0.33
CA ASN A 234 -17.95 8.22 0.74
C ASN A 234 -16.76 7.30 1.05
N THR A 235 -15.55 7.83 0.97
CA THR A 235 -14.29 7.11 1.25
C THR A 235 -13.43 7.92 2.19
N PRO A 236 -12.53 7.29 2.97
CA PRO A 236 -11.47 8.02 3.65
C PRO A 236 -10.67 8.89 2.67
N PRO A 237 -9.98 9.95 3.14
CA PRO A 237 -9.05 10.69 2.33
C PRO A 237 -8.04 9.77 1.63
N VAL A 238 -7.80 9.99 0.34
CA VAL A 238 -6.83 9.23 -0.46
C VAL A 238 -5.67 10.14 -0.81
N TYR A 239 -4.44 9.71 -0.50
CA TYR A 239 -3.21 10.47 -0.69
C TYR A 239 -2.34 9.82 -1.78
N PRO A 240 -2.37 10.31 -3.03
CA PRO A 240 -1.52 9.81 -4.11
C PRO A 240 -0.11 10.40 -3.99
N VAL A 241 0.80 9.69 -3.37
CA VAL A 241 2.15 10.17 -3.04
C VAL A 241 3.27 9.56 -3.90
N GLY A 242 2.93 8.73 -4.89
CA GLY A 242 3.87 8.07 -5.79
C GLY A 242 4.34 8.94 -6.97
N PRO A 243 5.13 8.35 -7.89
CA PRO A 243 5.54 6.96 -7.87
C PRO A 243 6.71 6.72 -6.90
N MET A 244 6.60 5.70 -6.07
CA MET A 244 7.70 5.20 -5.25
C MET A 244 8.37 4.06 -5.99
N LEU A 245 9.58 4.31 -6.48
CA LEU A 245 10.34 3.38 -7.30
C LEU A 245 11.67 3.09 -6.62
N ASN A 246 11.97 1.82 -6.38
CA ASN A 246 13.32 1.41 -6.01
C ASN A 246 14.10 1.06 -7.29
N LEU A 247 14.83 2.04 -7.81
CA LEU A 247 15.62 1.90 -9.04
C LEU A 247 16.97 1.19 -8.83
N ASN A 248 17.40 0.98 -7.58
CA ASN A 248 18.69 0.40 -7.22
C ASN A 248 18.59 -1.12 -6.94
N ARG A 249 17.49 -1.76 -7.30
CA ARG A 249 17.29 -3.18 -7.04
C ARG A 249 18.07 -4.01 -8.05
N ASP A 250 19.01 -4.83 -7.56
CA ASP A 250 19.52 -5.96 -8.33
C ASP A 250 18.34 -6.89 -8.67
N VAL A 251 18.06 -7.04 -9.96
CA VAL A 251 16.94 -7.82 -10.51
C VAL A 251 17.23 -9.31 -10.36
N ASN A 252 17.28 -9.80 -9.13
CA ASN A 252 17.15 -11.21 -8.79
C ASN A 252 15.81 -11.41 -8.08
N SER A 253 14.72 -11.01 -8.76
CA SER A 253 13.37 -11.34 -8.33
C SER A 253 13.11 -12.81 -8.64
N ASP A 254 12.63 -13.53 -7.65
CA ASP A 254 12.03 -14.85 -7.84
C ASP A 254 10.94 -14.73 -8.90
N GLY A 255 11.26 -15.15 -10.12
CA GLY A 255 10.38 -15.00 -11.27
C GLY A 255 9.22 -15.98 -11.17
N ASN A 256 8.02 -15.48 -11.41
CA ASN A 256 6.97 -16.32 -11.97
C ASN A 256 7.46 -16.80 -13.33
N ASP A 257 7.41 -18.11 -13.55
CA ASP A 257 7.85 -18.80 -14.77
C ASP A 257 6.92 -18.59 -15.98
N ASP A 258 6.35 -17.40 -16.16
CA ASP A 258 5.71 -17.04 -17.42
C ASP A 258 6.81 -16.79 -18.45
N ILE A 259 7.21 -17.86 -19.13
CA ILE A 259 8.23 -17.82 -20.18
C ILE A 259 7.66 -17.03 -21.36
N VAL A 260 8.06 -15.76 -21.45
CA VAL A 260 7.82 -14.94 -22.64
C VAL A 260 8.71 -15.47 -23.76
N SER A 261 8.14 -15.81 -24.90
CA SER A 261 8.90 -16.34 -26.02
C SER A 261 9.87 -15.30 -26.59
N ALA A 262 11.02 -15.76 -27.13
CA ALA A 262 12.00 -14.88 -27.76
C ALA A 262 11.37 -14.01 -28.88
N GLY A 263 10.40 -14.55 -29.62
CA GLY A 263 9.69 -13.82 -30.67
C GLY A 263 8.78 -12.70 -30.13
N GLU A 264 8.20 -12.85 -28.95
CA GLU A 264 7.42 -11.79 -28.28
C GLU A 264 8.31 -10.70 -27.75
N ILE A 265 9.47 -11.06 -27.18
CA ILE A 265 10.49 -10.10 -26.74
C ILE A 265 10.98 -9.31 -27.96
N GLU A 266 11.35 -9.99 -29.05
CA GLU A 266 11.81 -9.33 -30.27
C GLU A 266 10.75 -8.36 -30.83
N ARG A 267 9.48 -8.75 -30.93
CA ARG A 267 8.39 -7.87 -31.37
C ARG A 267 8.24 -6.65 -30.48
N GLY A 268 8.28 -6.83 -29.16
CA GLY A 268 8.19 -5.76 -28.19
C GLY A 268 9.34 -4.76 -28.35
N VAL A 269 10.58 -5.27 -28.45
CA VAL A 269 11.77 -4.43 -28.66
C VAL A 269 11.69 -3.69 -30.00
N ARG A 270 11.36 -4.36 -31.09
CA ARG A 270 11.22 -3.71 -32.41
C ARG A 270 10.17 -2.61 -32.38
N CYS A 271 8.99 -2.89 -31.80
CA CYS A 271 7.92 -1.90 -31.65
C CYS A 271 8.37 -0.65 -30.88
N LEU A 272 9.17 -0.81 -29.83
CA LEU A 272 9.68 0.31 -29.02
C LEU A 272 10.85 1.05 -29.68
N MET A 273 11.57 0.39 -30.60
CA MET A 273 12.71 0.98 -31.32
C MET A 273 12.29 1.76 -32.58
N GLU A 274 11.05 1.69 -33.04
CA GLU A 274 10.54 2.50 -34.15
C GLU A 274 10.61 3.98 -33.80
N LEU A 275 11.14 4.79 -34.73
CA LEU A 275 11.49 6.19 -34.48
C LEU A 275 10.29 7.11 -34.22
N ASP A 276 9.12 6.82 -34.82
CA ASP A 276 7.89 7.62 -34.70
C ASP A 276 6.79 6.87 -33.91
N ASN A 277 7.16 6.28 -32.80
CA ASN A 277 6.23 5.47 -31.99
C ASN A 277 5.47 6.34 -30.98
N GLU A 278 4.16 6.51 -31.16
CA GLU A 278 3.26 7.22 -30.24
C GLU A 278 3.38 6.72 -28.79
N LYS A 279 3.61 5.41 -28.58
CA LYS A 279 3.81 4.81 -27.24
C LYS A 279 5.06 5.36 -26.57
N ARG A 280 6.14 5.56 -27.35
CA ARG A 280 7.40 6.11 -26.83
C ARG A 280 7.26 7.57 -26.42
N GLU A 281 6.52 8.37 -27.20
CA GLU A 281 6.25 9.77 -26.84
C GLU A 281 5.37 9.85 -25.58
N ARG A 282 4.35 9.00 -25.47
CA ARG A 282 3.53 8.88 -24.25
C ARG A 282 4.35 8.48 -23.03
N LEU A 283 5.29 7.53 -23.18
CA LEU A 283 6.20 7.14 -22.10
C LEU A 283 7.10 8.29 -21.65
N LYS A 284 7.65 9.06 -22.59
CA LYS A 284 8.47 10.25 -22.28
C LYS A 284 7.66 11.32 -21.56
N GLU A 285 6.45 11.59 -22.04
CA GLU A 285 5.53 12.53 -21.40
C GLU A 285 5.21 12.09 -19.98
N MET A 286 4.82 10.83 -19.78
CA MET A 286 4.48 10.30 -18.47
C MET A 286 5.69 10.27 -17.53
N SER A 287 6.88 9.93 -18.04
CA SER A 287 8.13 10.02 -17.26
C SER A 287 8.43 11.46 -16.84
N GLY A 288 8.15 12.45 -17.69
CA GLY A 288 8.26 13.86 -17.32
C GLY A 288 7.26 14.27 -16.25
N LYS A 289 6.01 13.84 -16.37
CA LYS A 289 4.95 14.08 -15.37
C LYS A 289 5.27 13.45 -14.02
N SER A 290 5.75 12.20 -14.00
CA SER A 290 6.08 11.50 -12.77
C SER A 290 7.20 12.18 -11.98
N ARG A 291 8.22 12.70 -12.66
CA ARG A 291 9.29 13.47 -12.01
C ARG A 291 8.77 14.79 -11.44
N LYS A 292 7.98 15.52 -12.20
CA LYS A 292 7.37 16.79 -11.75
C LYS A 292 6.44 16.59 -10.55
N ALA A 293 5.71 15.49 -10.50
CA ALA A 293 4.82 15.18 -9.37
C ALA A 293 5.59 15.08 -8.04
N LEU A 294 6.84 14.59 -8.08
CA LEU A 294 7.69 14.44 -6.90
C LEU A 294 8.50 15.70 -6.55
N GLU A 295 8.66 16.64 -7.47
CA GLU A 295 9.35 17.91 -7.21
C GLU A 295 8.59 18.77 -6.19
N SER A 296 9.28 19.70 -5.56
CA SER A 296 8.66 20.66 -4.62
C SER A 296 7.53 21.42 -5.31
N GLY A 297 6.32 21.37 -4.75
CA GLY A 297 5.11 21.95 -5.34
C GLY A 297 4.44 21.09 -6.41
N GLY A 298 4.97 19.90 -6.71
CA GLY A 298 4.30 18.92 -7.55
C GLY A 298 3.10 18.25 -6.84
N THR A 299 2.30 17.54 -7.60
CA THR A 299 1.05 16.94 -7.10
C THR A 299 1.29 15.96 -5.96
N SER A 300 2.17 14.98 -6.15
CA SER A 300 2.51 14.00 -5.10
C SER A 300 3.19 14.64 -3.89
N SER A 301 4.06 15.63 -4.12
CA SER A 301 4.69 16.41 -3.06
C SER A 301 3.65 17.14 -2.21
N THR A 302 2.64 17.75 -2.84
CA THR A 302 1.54 18.44 -2.15
C THR A 302 0.66 17.47 -1.36
N TRP A 303 0.37 16.29 -1.91
CA TRP A 303 -0.39 15.26 -1.21
C TRP A 303 0.37 14.67 -0.01
N LEU A 304 1.70 14.56 -0.12
CA LEU A 304 2.54 14.16 1.00
C LEU A 304 2.50 15.20 2.13
N ASP A 305 2.59 16.50 1.79
CA ASP A 305 2.46 17.58 2.77
C ASP A 305 1.10 17.54 3.47
N ARG A 306 0.04 17.32 2.72
CA ARG A 306 -1.31 17.20 3.27
C ARG A 306 -1.43 16.00 4.21
N PHE A 307 -0.91 14.84 3.82
CA PHE A 307 -0.90 13.68 4.70
C PHE A 307 -0.16 13.97 6.01
N ILE A 308 1.04 14.58 5.94
CA ILE A 308 1.81 14.96 7.13
C ILE A 308 1.01 15.92 8.02
N GLN A 309 0.36 16.92 7.42
CA GLN A 309 -0.46 17.88 8.16
C GLN A 309 -1.62 17.17 8.87
N ASP A 310 -2.37 16.34 8.14
CA ASP A 310 -3.50 15.59 8.70
C ASP A 310 -3.06 14.67 9.86
N VAL A 311 -1.90 14.03 9.74
CA VAL A 311 -1.32 13.18 10.80
C VAL A 311 -0.90 14.00 12.02
N VAL A 312 -0.29 15.16 11.81
CA VAL A 312 0.23 15.99 12.90
C VAL A 312 -0.88 16.77 13.59
N ASP A 313 -1.91 17.20 12.87
CA ASP A 313 -3.06 17.93 13.43
C ASP A 313 -3.99 17.04 14.26
N HIS A 314 -3.98 15.72 14.02
CA HIS A 314 -4.72 14.74 14.84
C HIS A 314 -3.97 14.34 16.12
N GLN A 315 -2.97 15.13 16.56
CA GLN A 315 -2.35 14.90 17.88
C GLN A 315 -3.41 15.08 18.99
N PRO A 316 -3.57 14.09 19.88
CA PRO A 316 -4.48 14.17 21.01
C PRO A 316 -4.12 15.27 22.03
#